data_81c313366ac237bb4683921d13fbc3a6
#
_entry.id   81c313366ac237bb4683921d13fbc3a6
#
_cell.length_a   1.000
_cell.length_b   1.000
_cell.length_c   1.000
_cell.angle_alpha   90.00
_cell.angle_beta   90.00
_cell.angle_gamma   90.00
#
_symmetry.space_group_name_H-M   'P 1'
#
loop_
_entity.id
_entity.type
_entity.pdbx_description
1 polymer ?
#
loop_
_entity_poly.entity_id
_entity_poly.type
_entity_poly.pdbx_seq_one_letter_code
_entity_poly.pdbx_strand_id
1 'polypeptide(L)'
;MKYTTVIDPERDEEIVIYAHRKTPEVAALEAYIEQMEKELLGYGADGQIIPLRPSDVHCFTVEEGKVYALTDVEKLSVRLPLYAIEEMLDEKTGFVRINQSCLGNIRKISRFDASIGGALMVTFKNSHRDYVSRRQLKTVKERMGIQR
;
A
#
# COMPACT_ATOMS: atom_id res chain seq x y z
N MET A 1 20.45 19.14 -20.78
CA MET A 1 19.64 19.49 -19.60
C MET A 1 20.47 19.33 -18.35
N LYS A 2 20.44 20.31 -17.47
CA LYS A 2 21.13 20.24 -16.16
C LYS A 2 20.11 20.05 -15.07
N TYR A 3 20.53 19.48 -13.97
CA TYR A 3 19.70 19.45 -12.75
C TYR A 3 20.53 19.85 -11.55
N THR A 4 19.86 20.39 -10.54
CA THR A 4 20.47 20.76 -9.26
C THR A 4 19.53 20.36 -8.14
N THR A 5 20.08 19.74 -7.11
CA THR A 5 19.31 19.42 -5.90
C THR A 5 19.81 20.31 -4.76
N VAL A 6 18.89 21.03 -4.14
CA VAL A 6 19.19 21.86 -2.97
C VAL A 6 18.45 21.27 -1.77
N ILE A 7 19.18 20.95 -0.71
CA ILE A 7 18.61 20.46 0.53
C ILE A 7 18.34 21.64 1.44
N ASP A 8 17.07 21.92 1.68
CA ASP A 8 16.64 23.03 2.53
C ASP A 8 15.51 22.53 3.47
N PRO A 9 15.81 22.31 4.76
CA PRO A 9 14.82 21.78 5.69
C PRO A 9 13.65 22.70 5.97
N GLU A 10 13.74 23.97 5.59
CA GLU A 10 12.70 24.97 5.86
C GLU A 10 11.74 25.18 4.70
N ARG A 11 12.05 24.62 3.53
CA ARG A 11 11.18 24.73 2.35
C ARG A 11 10.35 23.47 2.18
N ASP A 12 9.16 23.65 1.64
CA ASP A 12 8.34 22.53 1.21
C ASP A 12 9.03 21.79 0.05
N GLU A 13 8.85 20.49 0.00
CA GLU A 13 9.41 19.70 -1.09
C GLU A 13 8.67 20.00 -2.40
N GLU A 14 9.40 20.41 -3.41
CA GLU A 14 8.83 20.67 -4.72
C GLU A 14 9.83 20.39 -5.84
N ILE A 15 9.32 20.11 -7.02
CA ILE A 15 10.12 19.98 -8.24
C ILE A 15 9.68 21.09 -9.20
N VAL A 16 10.61 21.92 -9.61
CA VAL A 16 10.38 23.02 -10.57
C VAL A 16 11.19 22.77 -11.82
N ILE A 17 10.54 22.81 -12.96
CA ILE A 17 11.20 22.64 -14.26
C ILE A 17 11.20 23.98 -14.99
N TYR A 18 12.40 24.52 -15.25
CA TYR A 18 12.55 25.73 -16.06
C TYR A 18 12.80 25.31 -17.49
N ALA A 19 11.96 25.71 -18.42
CA ALA A 19 12.09 25.38 -19.82
C ALA A 19 11.66 26.55 -20.70
N HIS A 20 12.24 26.67 -21.89
CA HIS A 20 11.84 27.71 -22.84
C HIS A 20 10.45 27.44 -23.42
N ARG A 21 10.09 26.18 -23.54
CA ARG A 21 8.79 25.74 -24.05
C ARG A 21 8.56 24.29 -23.60
N LYS A 22 7.33 23.86 -23.71
CA LYS A 22 6.99 22.47 -23.39
C LYS A 22 7.40 21.56 -24.55
N THR A 23 8.53 20.88 -24.37
CA THR A 23 9.06 19.93 -25.33
C THR A 23 8.59 18.51 -25.00
N PRO A 24 8.74 17.54 -25.94
CA PRO A 24 8.46 16.14 -25.60
C PRO A 24 9.27 15.62 -24.41
N GLU A 25 10.50 16.11 -24.22
CA GLU A 25 11.35 15.75 -23.09
C GLU A 25 10.78 16.24 -21.76
N VAL A 26 10.28 17.48 -21.73
CA VAL A 26 9.63 18.05 -20.55
C VAL A 26 8.35 17.29 -20.25
N ALA A 27 7.55 16.96 -21.26
CA ALA A 27 6.33 16.18 -21.08
C ALA A 27 6.62 14.78 -20.53
N ALA A 28 7.70 14.14 -20.99
CA ALA A 28 8.13 12.84 -20.48
C ALA A 28 8.55 12.91 -19.01
N LEU A 29 9.25 13.97 -18.61
CA LEU A 29 9.63 14.20 -17.22
C LEU A 29 8.40 14.40 -16.34
N GLU A 30 7.45 15.21 -16.79
CA GLU A 30 6.20 15.43 -16.05
C GLU A 30 5.43 14.13 -15.84
N ALA A 31 5.34 13.31 -16.90
CA ALA A 31 4.66 12.02 -16.81
C ALA A 31 5.35 11.07 -15.83
N TYR A 32 6.67 11.07 -15.81
CA TYR A 32 7.47 10.26 -14.90
C TYR A 32 7.25 10.69 -13.44
N ILE A 33 7.24 11.99 -13.19
CA ILE A 33 6.99 12.56 -11.86
C ILE A 33 5.58 12.19 -11.38
N GLU A 34 4.56 12.34 -12.24
CA GLU A 34 3.19 11.96 -11.91
C GLU A 34 3.08 10.47 -11.58
N GLN A 35 3.78 9.64 -12.32
CA GLN A 35 3.79 8.19 -12.07
C GLN A 35 4.45 7.87 -10.73
N MET A 36 5.53 8.56 -10.37
CA MET A 36 6.19 8.39 -9.08
C MET A 36 5.27 8.71 -7.91
N GLU A 37 4.46 9.74 -8.03
CA GLU A 37 3.49 10.11 -6.99
C GLU A 37 2.40 9.07 -6.79
N LYS A 38 2.10 8.28 -7.84
CA LYS A 38 1.09 7.23 -7.79
C LYS A 38 1.66 5.87 -7.39
N GLU A 39 2.98 5.73 -7.37
CA GLU A 39 3.60 4.48 -6.96
C GLU A 39 3.61 4.33 -5.46
N LEU A 40 3.33 3.11 -5.01
CA LEU A 40 3.53 2.75 -3.62
C LEU A 40 5.00 2.47 -3.39
N LEU A 41 5.58 3.14 -2.42
CA LEU A 41 6.98 2.95 -2.06
C LEU A 41 7.07 2.37 -0.65
N GLY A 42 7.88 1.33 -0.52
CA GLY A 42 8.24 0.77 0.78
C GLY A 42 9.62 1.24 1.21
N TYR A 43 9.79 1.42 2.50
CA TYR A 43 11.04 1.89 3.09
C TYR A 43 11.59 0.82 4.01
N GLY A 44 12.77 0.32 3.69
CA GLY A 44 13.46 -0.69 4.47
C GLY A 44 14.19 -0.09 5.67
N ALA A 45 14.60 -0.96 6.61
CA ALA A 45 15.30 -0.55 7.83
C ALA A 45 16.63 0.16 7.56
N ASP A 46 17.29 -0.17 6.46
CA ASP A 46 18.59 0.39 6.08
C ASP A 46 18.48 1.61 5.15
N GLY A 47 17.31 2.24 5.09
CA GLY A 47 17.09 3.41 4.25
C GLY A 47 16.83 3.09 2.78
N GLN A 48 16.60 1.83 2.45
CA GLN A 48 16.26 1.41 1.09
C GLN A 48 14.87 1.88 0.72
N ILE A 49 14.69 2.28 -0.53
CA ILE A 49 13.39 2.65 -1.08
C ILE A 49 13.05 1.61 -2.13
N ILE A 50 11.96 0.90 -1.93
CA ILE A 50 11.58 -0.23 -2.76
C ILE A 50 10.19 0.04 -3.36
N PRO A 51 10.06 0.10 -4.69
CA PRO A 51 8.76 0.18 -5.32
C PRO A 51 7.95 -1.08 -4.97
N LEU A 52 6.73 -0.88 -4.49
CA LEU A 52 5.86 -1.98 -4.09
C LEU A 52 4.89 -2.30 -5.22
N ARG A 53 4.85 -3.56 -5.61
CA ARG A 53 3.81 -4.08 -6.48
C ARG A 53 2.69 -4.61 -5.59
N PRO A 54 1.46 -4.16 -5.79
CA PRO A 54 0.35 -4.65 -4.95
C PRO A 54 0.25 -6.18 -4.93
N SER A 55 0.55 -6.84 -6.06
CA SER A 55 0.51 -8.31 -6.13
C SER A 55 1.53 -9.02 -5.24
N ASP A 56 2.58 -8.32 -4.79
CA ASP A 56 3.60 -8.90 -3.90
C ASP A 56 3.29 -8.64 -2.42
N VAL A 57 2.27 -7.85 -2.13
CA VAL A 57 1.94 -7.46 -0.76
C VAL A 57 0.80 -8.33 -0.22
N HIS A 58 1.01 -8.91 0.94
CA HIS A 58 -0.01 -9.71 1.62
C HIS A 58 -1.02 -8.84 2.32
N CYS A 59 -0.55 -7.82 3.02
CA CYS A 59 -1.41 -6.83 3.65
C CYS A 59 -0.63 -5.57 3.99
N PHE A 60 -1.39 -4.48 4.17
CA PHE A 60 -0.90 -3.26 4.79
C PHE A 60 -1.48 -3.21 6.18
N THR A 61 -0.64 -3.06 7.19
CA THR A 61 -1.08 -3.08 8.58
C THR A 61 -0.53 -1.86 9.34
N VAL A 62 -1.27 -1.42 10.35
CA VAL A 62 -0.87 -0.30 11.20
C VAL A 62 -0.33 -0.86 12.51
N GLU A 63 0.89 -0.47 12.85
CA GLU A 63 1.53 -0.81 14.13
C GLU A 63 2.12 0.46 14.71
N GLU A 64 1.74 0.79 15.94
CA GLU A 64 2.25 1.98 16.64
C GLU A 64 2.13 3.27 15.81
N GLY A 65 1.01 3.42 15.12
CA GLY A 65 0.74 4.61 14.31
C GLY A 65 1.45 4.66 12.97
N LYS A 66 2.20 3.62 12.61
CA LYS A 66 2.89 3.53 11.32
C LYS A 66 2.29 2.44 10.46
N VAL A 67 2.27 2.68 9.15
CA VAL A 67 1.77 1.71 8.17
C VAL A 67 2.93 0.90 7.62
N TYR A 68 2.71 -0.42 7.54
CA TYR A 68 3.70 -1.36 6.99
C TYR A 68 3.06 -2.21 5.92
N ALA A 69 3.83 -2.46 4.86
CA ALA A 69 3.51 -3.46 3.85
C ALA A 69 4.23 -4.76 4.20
N LEU A 70 3.48 -5.85 4.27
CA LEU A 70 4.06 -7.17 4.55
C LEU A 70 4.16 -7.93 3.24
N THR A 71 5.38 -8.30 2.86
CA THR A 71 5.68 -9.10 1.67
C THR A 71 6.11 -10.51 2.08
N ASP A 72 6.51 -11.33 1.10
CA ASP A 72 7.00 -12.68 1.41
C ASP A 72 8.28 -12.66 2.25
N VAL A 73 9.10 -11.64 2.09
CA VAL A 73 10.45 -11.63 2.65
C VAL A 73 10.68 -10.55 3.68
N GLU A 74 9.89 -9.49 3.67
CA GLU A 74 10.18 -8.35 4.54
C GLU A 74 8.96 -7.52 4.89
N LYS A 75 9.14 -6.66 5.87
CA LYS A 75 8.18 -5.70 6.36
C LYS A 75 8.73 -4.32 6.04
N LEU A 76 8.04 -3.59 5.19
CA LEU A 76 8.47 -2.28 4.71
C LEU A 76 7.53 -1.20 5.22
N SER A 77 8.07 -0.08 5.71
CA SER A 77 7.20 1.02 6.10
C SER A 77 6.67 1.75 4.85
N VAL A 78 5.46 2.26 4.95
CA VAL A 78 4.82 3.03 3.89
C VAL A 78 4.42 4.38 4.45
N ARG A 79 4.82 5.46 3.79
CA ARG A 79 4.59 6.83 4.27
C ARG A 79 3.26 7.40 3.82
N LEU A 80 2.24 6.57 3.81
CA LEU A 80 0.87 6.94 3.49
C LEU A 80 -0.06 6.38 4.56
N PRO A 81 -1.12 7.08 4.90
CA PRO A 81 -2.13 6.51 5.79
C PRO A 81 -2.88 5.39 5.09
N LEU A 82 -3.44 4.47 5.86
CA LEU A 82 -4.09 3.30 5.32
C LEU A 82 -5.25 3.64 4.38
N TYR A 83 -6.02 4.68 4.68
CA TYR A 83 -7.13 5.09 3.82
C TYR A 83 -6.65 5.56 2.44
N ALA A 84 -5.48 6.21 2.36
CA ALA A 84 -4.93 6.67 1.09
C ALA A 84 -4.48 5.48 0.23
N ILE A 85 -3.90 4.46 0.86
CA ILE A 85 -3.52 3.23 0.17
C ILE A 85 -4.79 2.52 -0.34
N GLU A 86 -5.83 2.46 0.48
CA GLU A 86 -7.10 1.87 0.10
C GLU A 86 -7.71 2.54 -1.13
N GLU A 87 -7.63 3.87 -1.20
CA GLU A 87 -8.11 4.63 -2.36
C GLU A 87 -7.28 4.39 -3.62
N MET A 88 -5.98 4.16 -3.48
CA MET A 88 -5.10 3.86 -4.61
C MET A 88 -5.33 2.47 -5.18
N LEU A 89 -5.76 1.54 -4.35
CA LEU A 89 -5.96 0.15 -4.72
C LEU A 89 -7.46 -0.11 -4.96
N ASP A 90 -7.82 -0.33 -6.21
CA ASP A 90 -9.20 -0.60 -6.56
C ASP A 90 -9.59 -2.06 -6.27
N GLU A 91 -10.86 -2.38 -6.51
CA GLU A 91 -11.37 -3.73 -6.29
C GLU A 91 -10.66 -4.80 -7.11
N LYS A 92 -10.12 -4.41 -8.26
CA LYS A 92 -9.42 -5.35 -9.17
C LYS A 92 -8.11 -5.85 -8.62
N THR A 93 -7.49 -5.10 -7.71
CA THR A 93 -6.21 -5.50 -7.11
C THR A 93 -6.37 -6.60 -6.06
N GLY A 94 -7.59 -6.85 -5.61
CA GLY A 94 -7.86 -7.87 -4.60
C GLY A 94 -7.72 -7.40 -3.16
N PHE A 95 -7.48 -6.12 -2.93
CA PHE A 95 -7.36 -5.59 -1.57
C PHE A 95 -8.71 -5.22 -0.99
N VAL A 96 -8.89 -5.53 0.28
CA VAL A 96 -10.11 -5.22 1.02
C VAL A 96 -9.73 -4.89 2.47
N ARG A 97 -10.43 -3.91 3.04
CA ARG A 97 -10.27 -3.59 4.46
C ARG A 97 -10.84 -4.75 5.29
N ILE A 98 -10.00 -5.39 6.10
CA ILE A 98 -10.46 -6.49 6.96
C ILE A 98 -10.74 -6.03 8.40
N ASN A 99 -10.05 -4.97 8.84
CA ASN A 99 -10.36 -4.29 10.10
C ASN A 99 -9.80 -2.86 10.04
N GLN A 100 -9.93 -2.11 11.11
CA GLN A 100 -9.49 -0.71 11.12
C GLN A 100 -8.00 -0.53 10.83
N SER A 101 -7.20 -1.53 11.13
CA SER A 101 -5.75 -1.46 11.04
C SER A 101 -5.14 -2.34 9.96
N CYS A 102 -5.96 -2.97 9.12
CA CYS A 102 -5.44 -3.89 8.12
C CYS A 102 -6.22 -3.84 6.82
N LEU A 103 -5.48 -3.65 5.73
CA LEU A 103 -5.96 -3.76 4.36
C LEU A 103 -5.34 -5.03 3.77
N GLY A 104 -6.13 -6.07 3.59
CA GLY A 104 -5.63 -7.39 3.21
C GLY A 104 -5.79 -7.70 1.74
N ASN A 105 -4.82 -8.42 1.18
CA ASN A 105 -4.89 -8.93 -0.18
C ASN A 105 -5.56 -10.30 -0.15
N ILE A 106 -6.78 -10.36 -0.67
CA ILE A 106 -7.58 -11.60 -0.70
C ILE A 106 -6.82 -12.74 -1.39
N ARG A 107 -6.08 -12.43 -2.44
CA ARG A 107 -5.33 -13.43 -3.23
C ARG A 107 -4.15 -14.02 -2.47
N LYS A 108 -3.77 -13.42 -1.36
CA LYS A 108 -2.66 -13.87 -0.51
C LYS A 108 -3.13 -14.50 0.80
N ILE A 109 -4.43 -14.72 0.95
CA ILE A 109 -4.96 -15.41 2.13
C ILE A 109 -4.86 -16.91 1.91
N SER A 110 -4.23 -17.62 2.85
CA SER A 110 -4.08 -19.07 2.78
C SER A 110 -5.25 -19.80 3.42
N ARG A 111 -5.84 -19.24 4.48
CA ARG A 111 -6.98 -19.89 5.15
C ARG A 111 -7.73 -18.91 6.05
N PHE A 112 -8.97 -19.30 6.33
CA PHE A 112 -9.83 -18.64 7.30
C PHE A 112 -10.15 -19.62 8.43
N ASP A 113 -10.13 -19.14 9.67
CA ASP A 113 -10.53 -19.91 10.83
C ASP A 113 -11.60 -19.16 11.61
N ALA A 114 -12.63 -19.84 12.03
CA ALA A 114 -13.63 -19.26 12.92
C ALA A 114 -12.99 -19.06 14.29
N SER A 115 -13.16 -17.88 14.87
CA SER A 115 -12.69 -17.62 16.22
C SER A 115 -13.83 -17.61 17.22
N ILE A 116 -13.48 -17.72 18.49
CA ILE A 116 -14.43 -17.57 19.60
C ILE A 116 -14.89 -16.11 19.61
N GLY A 117 -16.21 -15.88 19.70
CA GLY A 117 -16.75 -14.53 19.72
C GLY A 117 -17.21 -13.99 18.37
N GLY A 118 -17.21 -14.81 17.31
CA GLY A 118 -17.79 -14.46 16.02
C GLY A 118 -16.88 -13.72 15.06
N ALA A 119 -15.64 -13.45 15.42
CA ALA A 119 -14.66 -12.89 14.50
C ALA A 119 -14.10 -13.99 13.61
N LEU A 120 -13.72 -13.63 12.40
CA LEU A 120 -13.07 -14.53 11.46
C LEU A 120 -11.57 -14.24 11.47
N MET A 121 -10.76 -15.26 11.69
CA MET A 121 -9.31 -15.11 11.62
C MET A 121 -8.82 -15.46 10.23
N VAL A 122 -7.89 -14.68 9.72
CA VAL A 122 -7.25 -14.95 8.43
C VAL A 122 -5.76 -15.20 8.64
N THR A 123 -5.22 -16.13 7.86
CA THR A 123 -3.78 -16.38 7.79
C THR A 123 -3.36 -16.11 6.36
N PHE A 124 -2.41 -15.22 6.19
CA PHE A 124 -1.82 -14.93 4.88
C PHE A 124 -0.74 -15.94 4.53
N LYS A 125 -0.39 -16.02 3.27
CA LYS A 125 0.60 -16.97 2.78
C LYS A 125 2.01 -16.77 3.37
N ASN A 126 2.29 -15.57 3.91
CA ASN A 126 3.51 -15.28 4.64
C ASN A 126 3.43 -15.66 6.13
N SER A 127 2.36 -16.34 6.55
CA SER A 127 2.07 -16.75 7.92
C SER A 127 1.59 -15.63 8.85
N HIS A 128 1.47 -14.41 8.36
CA HIS A 128 0.87 -13.33 9.15
C HIS A 128 -0.60 -13.63 9.42
N ARG A 129 -1.03 -13.41 10.65
CA ARG A 129 -2.42 -13.64 11.06
C ARG A 129 -3.06 -12.34 11.49
N ASP A 130 -4.31 -12.17 11.13
CA ASP A 130 -5.10 -11.02 11.53
C ASP A 130 -6.57 -11.43 11.57
N TYR A 131 -7.44 -10.54 12.03
CA TYR A 131 -8.86 -10.84 12.14
C TYR A 131 -9.67 -9.98 11.18
N VAL A 132 -10.85 -10.49 10.82
CA VAL A 132 -11.85 -9.73 10.09
C VAL A 132 -12.86 -9.22 11.09
N SER A 133 -13.01 -7.89 11.20
CA SER A 133 -13.99 -7.31 12.12
C SER A 133 -15.41 -7.64 11.67
N ARG A 134 -16.35 -7.61 12.62
CA ARG A 134 -17.77 -7.86 12.31
C ARG A 134 -18.30 -6.92 11.25
N ARG A 135 -17.86 -5.65 11.29
CA ARG A 135 -18.24 -4.63 10.29
C ARG A 135 -17.83 -5.01 8.88
N GLN A 136 -16.67 -5.63 8.73
CA GLN A 136 -16.09 -5.95 7.42
C GLN A 136 -16.43 -7.37 6.94
N LEU A 137 -16.99 -8.20 7.81
CA LEU A 137 -17.20 -9.62 7.53
C LEU A 137 -18.02 -9.87 6.27
N LYS A 138 -19.12 -9.14 6.11
CA LYS A 138 -19.98 -9.29 4.93
C LYS A 138 -19.24 -8.97 3.64
N THR A 139 -18.53 -7.84 3.61
CA THR A 139 -17.77 -7.40 2.45
C THR A 139 -16.68 -8.40 2.10
N VAL A 140 -15.94 -8.89 3.09
CA VAL A 140 -14.89 -9.88 2.87
C VAL A 140 -15.46 -11.17 2.30
N LYS A 141 -16.55 -11.67 2.85
CA LYS A 141 -17.20 -12.87 2.34
C LYS A 141 -17.70 -12.71 0.92
N GLU A 142 -18.30 -11.58 0.59
CA GLU A 142 -18.74 -11.28 -0.77
C GLU A 142 -17.58 -11.24 -1.75
N ARG A 143 -16.50 -10.57 -1.38
CA ARG A 143 -15.30 -10.44 -2.22
C ARG A 143 -14.60 -11.79 -2.44
N MET A 144 -14.69 -12.68 -1.47
CA MET A 144 -14.12 -14.04 -1.56
C MET A 144 -15.05 -15.04 -2.26
N GLY A 145 -16.29 -14.67 -2.52
CA GLY A 145 -17.27 -15.61 -3.06
C GLY A 145 -17.80 -16.59 -2.02
N ILE A 146 -17.65 -16.29 -0.74
CA ILE A 146 -18.18 -17.12 0.34
C ILE A 146 -19.62 -16.70 0.59
N GLN A 147 -20.55 -17.65 0.56
CA GLN A 147 -21.99 -17.38 0.69
C GLN A 147 -22.55 -17.52 2.10
N ARG A 148 -21.73 -17.55 3.11
CA ARG A 148 -22.21 -17.65 4.50
C ARG A 148 -21.48 -16.70 5.41
#